data_744929329c64c6333ac003f9bed84fda
#
_entry.id   744929329c64c6333ac003f9bed84fda
#
_cell.length_a   1.000
_cell.length_b   1.000
_cell.length_c   1.000
_cell.angle_alpha   90.00
_cell.angle_beta   90.00
_cell.angle_gamma   90.00
#
_symmetry.space_group_name_H-M   'P 1'
#
loop_
_entity.id
_entity.type
_entity.pdbx_description
1 polymer ?
#
loop_
_entity_poly.entity_id
_entity_poly.type
_entity_poly.pdbx_seq_one_letter_code
_entity_poly.pdbx_strand_id
1 'polypeptide(L)'
;MGGKAAESIFYGDDFVSVGASNDLMQANNLAKRMIGNYGMGDSLKTYYNSDSEGKNPFLGRTLAIPNAELSDKTKEIFDKEVRELVDECYKEAIRILQINKSKVNVLANILYHLNVLEGDVFTEYLNLSPEDHTLIENEFIREK
;
A
#
# COMPACT_ATOMS: atom_id res chain seq x y z
N MET A 1 -1.31 -0.31 0.29
CA MET A 1 -1.99 0.44 -0.81
C MET A 1 -3.19 -0.31 -1.38
N GLY A 2 -3.17 -1.65 -1.44
CA GLY A 2 -4.21 -2.46 -2.07
C GLY A 2 -5.62 -2.25 -1.50
N GLY A 3 -5.77 -2.22 -0.17
CA GLY A 3 -7.08 -2.00 0.46
C GLY A 3 -7.72 -0.68 0.05
N LYS A 4 -6.98 0.44 0.15
CA LYS A 4 -7.46 1.76 -0.30
C LYS A 4 -7.83 1.77 -1.79
N ALA A 5 -6.99 1.16 -2.62
CA ALA A 5 -7.23 1.08 -4.06
C ALA A 5 -8.49 0.25 -4.38
N ALA A 6 -8.72 -0.84 -3.65
CA ALA A 6 -9.92 -1.65 -3.78
C ALA A 6 -11.17 -0.86 -3.38
N GLU A 7 -11.16 -0.18 -2.22
CA GLU A 7 -12.28 0.66 -1.79
C GLU A 7 -12.62 1.72 -2.83
N SER A 8 -11.62 2.42 -3.37
CA SER A 8 -11.81 3.43 -4.43
C SER A 8 -12.46 2.83 -5.69
N ILE A 9 -12.03 1.64 -6.14
CA ILE A 9 -12.56 1.00 -7.36
C ILE A 9 -14.00 0.47 -7.18
N PHE A 10 -14.33 -0.06 -6.00
CA PHE A 10 -15.59 -0.74 -5.75
C PHE A 10 -16.68 0.19 -5.19
N TYR A 11 -16.28 1.18 -4.39
CA TYR A 11 -17.22 2.08 -3.71
C TYR A 11 -17.12 3.54 -4.16
N GLY A 12 -16.04 3.91 -4.86
CA GLY A 12 -15.73 5.29 -5.23
C GLY A 12 -14.91 6.03 -4.17
N ASP A 13 -14.23 7.09 -4.59
CA ASP A 13 -13.29 7.83 -3.74
C ASP A 13 -13.95 8.51 -2.53
N ASP A 14 -15.23 8.86 -2.63
CA ASP A 14 -16.00 9.49 -1.55
C ASP A 14 -16.32 8.54 -0.38
N PHE A 15 -16.17 7.23 -0.60
CA PHE A 15 -16.53 6.19 0.37
C PHE A 15 -15.32 5.45 0.94
N VAL A 16 -14.11 5.99 0.76
CA VAL A 16 -12.89 5.40 1.33
C VAL A 16 -12.95 5.44 2.86
N SER A 17 -12.84 4.29 3.48
CA SER A 17 -12.98 4.14 4.93
C SER A 17 -11.70 4.51 5.68
N VAL A 18 -11.82 4.71 6.99
CA VAL A 18 -10.69 4.90 7.90
C VAL A 18 -9.84 3.62 8.04
N GLY A 19 -10.37 2.45 7.60
CA GLY A 19 -9.70 1.16 7.69
C GLY A 19 -8.33 1.10 7.03
N ALA A 20 -8.15 1.84 5.92
CA ALA A 20 -6.87 1.92 5.21
C ALA A 20 -5.82 2.85 5.87
N SER A 21 -6.16 3.57 6.95
CA SER A 21 -5.27 4.60 7.54
C SER A 21 -3.95 4.04 8.05
N ASN A 22 -3.97 2.87 8.69
CA ASN A 22 -2.76 2.22 9.19
C ASN A 22 -1.85 1.76 8.04
N ASP A 23 -2.40 1.20 6.97
CA ASP A 23 -1.66 0.77 5.78
C ASP A 23 -1.02 1.96 5.08
N LEU A 24 -1.73 3.08 4.97
CA LEU A 24 -1.19 4.33 4.42
C LEU A 24 -0.04 4.88 5.27
N MET A 25 -0.17 4.84 6.59
CA MET A 25 0.90 5.26 7.50
C MET A 25 2.14 4.39 7.31
N GLN A 26 1.98 3.06 7.23
CA GLN A 26 3.09 2.12 7.02
C GLN A 26 3.75 2.35 5.66
N ALA A 27 2.97 2.53 4.58
CA ALA A 27 3.49 2.80 3.24
C ALA A 27 4.29 4.12 3.20
N ASN A 28 3.76 5.19 3.81
CA ASN A 28 4.46 6.47 3.90
C ASN A 28 5.76 6.36 4.71
N ASN A 29 5.75 5.64 5.84
CA ASN A 29 6.95 5.43 6.66
C ASN A 29 8.00 4.61 5.91
N LEU A 30 7.59 3.61 5.14
CA LEU A 30 8.50 2.84 4.29
C LEU A 30 9.10 3.71 3.19
N ALA A 31 8.29 4.49 2.47
CA ALA A 31 8.77 5.41 1.44
C ALA A 31 9.77 6.43 1.99
N LYS A 32 9.49 7.01 3.16
CA LYS A 32 10.44 7.91 3.85
C LYS A 32 11.79 7.24 4.13
N ARG A 33 11.79 5.99 4.58
CA ARG A 33 13.04 5.24 4.80
C ARG A 33 13.74 4.92 3.47
N MET A 34 13.01 4.55 2.43
CA MET A 34 13.59 4.27 1.12
C MET A 34 14.32 5.50 0.56
N ILE A 35 13.69 6.65 0.60
CA ILE A 35 14.29 7.90 0.11
C ILE A 35 15.38 8.41 1.06
N GLY A 36 15.06 8.51 2.36
CA GLY A 36 15.93 9.19 3.33
C GLY A 36 17.10 8.35 3.84
N ASN A 37 16.90 7.02 4.06
CA ASN A 37 17.93 6.18 4.66
C ASN A 37 18.66 5.31 3.64
N TYR A 38 17.95 4.88 2.58
CA TYR A 38 18.51 3.96 1.60
C TYR A 38 18.97 4.64 0.31
N GLY A 39 18.73 5.97 0.19
CA GLY A 39 19.14 6.73 -1.00
C GLY A 39 18.46 6.28 -2.29
N MET A 40 17.21 5.80 -2.20
CA MET A 40 16.44 5.30 -3.35
C MET A 40 15.69 6.40 -4.10
N GLY A 41 15.90 7.67 -3.76
CA GLY A 41 15.36 8.81 -4.48
C GLY A 41 16.13 9.13 -5.76
N ASP A 42 15.56 9.91 -6.64
CA ASP A 42 16.23 10.35 -7.86
C ASP A 42 17.22 11.47 -7.62
N SER A 43 16.85 12.48 -6.87
CA SER A 43 17.67 13.64 -6.53
C SER A 43 18.48 13.43 -5.24
N LEU A 44 18.04 12.55 -4.34
CA LEU A 44 18.64 12.30 -3.02
C LEU A 44 19.40 10.97 -2.95
N LYS A 45 19.95 10.47 -4.05
CA LYS A 45 20.64 9.16 -4.14
C LYS A 45 21.78 8.94 -3.16
N THR A 46 22.47 10.00 -2.76
CA THR A 46 23.61 9.93 -1.84
C THR A 46 23.31 10.56 -0.48
N TYR A 47 22.05 10.95 -0.28
CA TYR A 47 21.62 11.60 0.94
C TYR A 47 21.22 10.55 1.99
N TYR A 48 21.70 10.72 3.22
CA TYR A 48 21.35 9.90 4.35
C TYR A 48 20.70 10.76 5.44
N ASN A 49 19.48 10.41 5.83
CA ASN A 49 18.78 11.05 6.93
C ASN A 49 18.72 10.11 8.15
N SER A 50 19.43 10.45 9.21
CA SER A 50 19.48 9.67 10.45
C SER A 50 18.22 9.81 11.33
N ASP A 51 17.32 10.75 11.03
CA ASP A 51 16.18 11.07 11.88
C ASP A 51 15.14 9.95 11.97
N SER A 52 15.18 9.00 11.04
CA SER A 52 14.23 7.88 10.99
C SER A 52 14.65 6.67 11.82
N GLU A 53 15.90 6.57 12.23
CA GLU A 53 16.32 5.55 13.19
C GLU A 53 16.00 6.06 14.61
N GLY A 54 14.69 5.97 14.93
CA GLY A 54 14.19 6.36 16.21
C GLY A 54 14.97 5.69 17.32
N LYS A 55 15.48 6.53 18.23
CA LYS A 55 15.73 6.21 19.63
C LYS A 55 16.33 4.82 19.84
N ASN A 56 17.62 4.68 19.65
CA ASN A 56 18.34 3.62 20.29
C ASN A 56 18.16 3.80 21.82
N PRO A 57 17.37 2.94 22.49
CA PRO A 57 17.09 3.12 23.92
C PRO A 57 18.32 2.91 24.79
N PHE A 58 19.42 2.40 24.20
CA PHE A 58 20.70 2.13 24.87
C PHE A 58 21.73 3.25 24.75
N LEU A 59 21.58 4.17 23.81
CA LEU A 59 22.41 5.37 23.70
C LEU A 59 21.63 6.52 24.31
N GLY A 60 21.94 6.83 25.58
CA GLY A 60 21.29 7.93 26.28
C GLY A 60 21.28 9.22 25.48
N ARG A 61 20.36 10.11 25.80
CA ARG A 61 20.04 11.40 25.16
C ARG A 61 21.24 12.33 24.90
N THR A 62 22.43 11.96 25.35
CA THR A 62 23.64 12.81 25.41
C THR A 62 24.53 12.73 24.16
N LEU A 63 24.25 11.83 23.22
CA LEU A 63 24.98 11.72 21.96
C LEU A 63 24.10 12.00 20.72
N ALA A 64 22.96 12.65 20.92
CA ALA A 64 22.25 13.25 19.81
C ALA A 64 23.17 14.35 19.23
N ILE A 65 23.87 14.04 18.17
CA ILE A 65 24.42 15.05 17.27
C ILE A 65 23.22 15.94 16.93
N PRO A 66 23.28 17.27 17.20
CA PRO A 66 22.18 18.15 16.81
C PRO A 66 21.90 17.86 15.35
N ASN A 67 20.65 17.48 15.04
CA ASN A 67 20.22 17.25 13.67
C ASN A 67 20.76 18.40 12.84
N ALA A 68 21.62 18.09 11.88
CA ALA A 68 21.96 19.09 10.88
C ALA A 68 20.61 19.44 10.22
N GLU A 69 20.05 20.58 10.56
CA GLU A 69 18.75 21.00 10.04
C GLU A 69 18.85 20.98 8.52
N LEU A 70 18.11 20.07 7.92
CA LEU A 70 17.98 20.03 6.48
C LEU A 70 17.58 21.41 5.99
N SER A 71 18.21 21.87 4.92
CA SER A 71 17.73 23.09 4.26
C SER A 71 16.28 22.88 3.83
N ASP A 72 15.50 23.93 3.84
CA ASP A 72 14.08 23.84 3.43
C ASP A 72 13.94 23.28 2.01
N LYS A 73 14.88 23.61 1.13
CA LYS A 73 14.93 23.05 -0.22
C LYS A 73 15.12 21.53 -0.23
N THR A 74 15.96 20.99 0.65
CA THR A 74 16.15 19.55 0.76
C THR A 74 14.92 18.85 1.31
N LYS A 75 14.22 19.47 2.28
CA LYS A 75 12.95 18.98 2.81
C LYS A 75 11.88 18.94 1.71
N GLU A 76 11.77 19.99 0.90
CA GLU A 76 10.83 20.02 -0.23
C GLU A 76 11.10 18.90 -1.24
N ILE A 77 12.35 18.68 -1.60
CA ILE A 77 12.75 17.59 -2.51
C ILE A 77 12.39 16.23 -1.90
N PHE A 78 12.72 16.04 -0.62
CA PHE A 78 12.41 14.80 0.10
C PHE A 78 10.91 14.53 0.13
N ASP A 79 10.10 15.51 0.54
CA ASP A 79 8.64 15.37 0.61
C ASP A 79 8.03 15.12 -0.77
N LYS A 80 8.57 15.74 -1.81
CA LYS A 80 8.16 15.53 -3.19
C LYS A 80 8.43 14.09 -3.63
N GLU A 81 9.65 13.59 -3.47
CA GLU A 81 10.03 12.23 -3.88
C GLU A 81 9.25 11.16 -3.09
N VAL A 82 9.04 11.35 -1.80
CA VAL A 82 8.20 10.45 -0.98
C VAL A 82 6.78 10.39 -1.53
N ARG A 83 6.19 11.55 -1.84
CA ARG A 83 4.83 11.62 -2.39
C ARG A 83 4.74 10.96 -3.76
N GLU A 84 5.68 11.25 -4.65
CA GLU A 84 5.72 10.67 -6.00
C GLU A 84 5.81 9.14 -5.93
N LEU A 85 6.69 8.59 -5.08
CA LEU A 85 6.81 7.14 -4.89
C LEU A 85 5.51 6.50 -4.38
N VAL A 86 4.87 7.12 -3.40
CA VAL A 86 3.60 6.61 -2.84
C VAL A 86 2.48 6.68 -3.89
N ASP A 87 2.41 7.78 -4.66
CA ASP A 87 1.41 7.97 -5.71
C ASP A 87 1.61 6.97 -6.87
N GLU A 88 2.83 6.68 -7.26
CA GLU A 88 3.15 5.66 -8.26
C GLU A 88 2.71 4.27 -7.81
N CYS A 89 3.05 3.90 -6.58
CA CYS A 89 2.61 2.63 -5.99
C CYS A 89 1.08 2.53 -5.91
N TYR A 90 0.39 3.63 -5.61
CA TYR A 90 -1.07 3.66 -5.59
C TYR A 90 -1.67 3.48 -6.99
N LYS A 91 -1.15 4.19 -7.99
CA LYS A 91 -1.58 4.04 -9.39
C LYS A 91 -1.37 2.61 -9.90
N GLU A 92 -0.25 1.98 -9.55
CA GLU A 92 0.01 0.60 -9.92
C GLU A 92 -0.96 -0.37 -9.22
N ALA A 93 -1.27 -0.15 -7.95
CA ALA A 93 -2.29 -0.94 -7.25
C ALA A 93 -3.68 -0.82 -7.91
N ILE A 94 -4.09 0.39 -8.28
CA ILE A 94 -5.32 0.64 -9.06
C ILE A 94 -5.29 -0.13 -10.38
N ARG A 95 -4.19 -0.05 -11.14
CA ARG A 95 -4.04 -0.73 -12.43
C ARG A 95 -4.20 -2.25 -12.28
N ILE A 96 -3.51 -2.85 -11.31
CA ILE A 96 -3.57 -4.30 -11.05
C ILE A 96 -5.00 -4.72 -10.68
N LEU A 97 -5.64 -3.97 -9.79
CA LEU A 97 -7.00 -4.30 -9.33
C LEU A 97 -8.05 -4.10 -10.43
N GLN A 98 -7.90 -3.09 -11.28
CA GLN A 98 -8.80 -2.88 -12.42
C GLN A 98 -8.76 -4.05 -13.42
N ILE A 99 -7.56 -4.54 -13.74
CA ILE A 99 -7.37 -5.69 -14.63
C ILE A 99 -7.98 -6.97 -14.02
N ASN A 100 -7.92 -7.11 -12.70
CA ASN A 100 -8.39 -8.29 -11.99
C ASN A 100 -9.73 -8.07 -11.27
N LYS A 101 -10.49 -7.04 -11.63
CA LYS A 101 -11.71 -6.64 -10.91
C LYS A 101 -12.71 -7.77 -10.74
N SER A 102 -12.95 -8.57 -11.78
CA SER A 102 -13.84 -9.74 -11.74
C SER A 102 -13.34 -10.77 -10.72
N LYS A 103 -12.04 -11.10 -10.75
CA LYS A 103 -11.44 -12.04 -9.79
C LYS A 103 -11.57 -11.56 -8.34
N VAL A 104 -11.32 -10.27 -8.10
CA VAL A 104 -11.47 -9.69 -6.76
C VAL A 104 -12.91 -9.78 -6.27
N ASN A 105 -13.89 -9.52 -7.15
CA ASN A 105 -15.30 -9.60 -6.80
C ASN A 105 -15.71 -11.04 -6.43
N VAL A 106 -15.29 -12.03 -7.21
CA VAL A 106 -15.55 -13.46 -6.93
C VAL A 106 -14.93 -13.86 -5.60
N LEU A 107 -13.66 -13.54 -5.38
CA LEU A 107 -12.96 -13.87 -4.13
C LEU A 107 -13.60 -13.19 -2.91
N ALA A 108 -14.05 -11.96 -3.05
CA ALA A 108 -14.75 -11.24 -1.99
C ALA A 108 -16.08 -11.91 -1.63
N ASN A 109 -16.86 -12.36 -2.62
CA ASN A 109 -18.09 -13.08 -2.41
C ASN A 109 -17.84 -14.45 -1.74
N ILE A 110 -16.85 -15.21 -2.20
CA ILE A 110 -16.46 -16.47 -1.59
C ILE A 110 -16.06 -16.27 -0.12
N LEU A 111 -15.22 -15.28 0.16
CA LEU A 111 -14.78 -14.97 1.51
C LEU A 111 -15.96 -14.55 2.41
N TYR A 112 -16.93 -13.81 1.87
CA TYR A 112 -18.12 -13.40 2.59
C TYR A 112 -18.97 -14.60 3.03
N HIS A 113 -19.08 -15.65 2.19
CA HIS A 113 -19.83 -16.86 2.51
C HIS A 113 -19.07 -17.83 3.40
N LEU A 114 -17.76 -17.99 3.17
CA LEU A 114 -16.94 -18.95 3.93
C LEU A 114 -16.37 -18.37 5.22
N ASN A 115 -16.35 -17.06 5.39
CA ASN A 115 -15.71 -16.29 6.49
C ASN A 115 -14.18 -16.48 6.59
N VAL A 116 -13.62 -17.57 6.06
CA VAL A 116 -12.18 -17.86 6.03
C VAL A 116 -11.85 -18.43 4.67
N LEU A 117 -10.74 -17.97 4.09
CA LEU A 117 -10.21 -18.48 2.84
C LEU A 117 -8.73 -18.83 3.05
N GLU A 118 -8.40 -20.11 3.00
CA GLU A 118 -7.03 -20.60 3.14
C GLU A 118 -6.19 -20.30 1.89
N GLY A 119 -4.87 -20.20 2.05
CA GLY A 119 -3.99 -19.71 0.99
C GLY A 119 -3.92 -20.59 -0.26
N ASP A 120 -4.04 -21.90 -0.11
CA ASP A 120 -4.12 -22.87 -1.21
C ASP A 120 -5.43 -22.73 -1.98
N VAL A 121 -6.56 -22.67 -1.28
CA VAL A 121 -7.89 -22.42 -1.85
C VAL A 121 -7.95 -21.04 -2.54
N PHE A 122 -7.39 -20.00 -1.90
CA PHE A 122 -7.27 -18.69 -2.52
C PHE A 122 -6.50 -18.75 -3.84
N THR A 123 -5.38 -19.48 -3.88
CA THR A 123 -4.55 -19.62 -5.09
C THR A 123 -5.29 -20.38 -6.18
N GLU A 124 -6.05 -21.40 -5.84
CA GLU A 124 -6.88 -22.15 -6.77
C GLU A 124 -7.91 -21.24 -7.45
N TYR A 125 -8.69 -20.50 -6.66
CA TYR A 125 -9.68 -19.54 -7.20
C TYR A 125 -9.04 -18.42 -8.01
N LEU A 126 -7.88 -17.93 -7.62
CA LEU A 126 -7.16 -16.89 -8.36
C LEU A 126 -6.75 -17.34 -9.77
N ASN A 127 -6.46 -18.63 -9.93
CA ASN A 127 -5.99 -19.24 -11.18
C ASN A 127 -7.11 -19.78 -12.07
N LEU A 128 -8.37 -19.70 -11.65
CA LEU A 128 -9.51 -20.10 -12.47
C LEU A 128 -9.57 -19.30 -13.78
N SER A 129 -10.15 -19.91 -14.80
CA SER A 129 -10.38 -19.22 -16.08
C SER A 129 -11.38 -18.07 -15.92
N PRO A 130 -11.37 -17.06 -16.81
CA PRO A 130 -12.38 -15.99 -16.80
C PRO A 130 -13.82 -16.52 -16.93
N GLU A 131 -14.01 -17.65 -17.61
CA GLU A 131 -15.33 -18.30 -17.79
C GLU A 131 -15.80 -18.89 -16.46
N ASP A 132 -14.93 -19.59 -15.73
CA ASP A 132 -15.25 -20.17 -14.43
C ASP A 132 -15.52 -19.07 -13.37
N HIS A 133 -14.76 -17.99 -13.38
CA HIS A 133 -15.05 -16.83 -12.55
C HIS A 133 -16.46 -16.26 -12.80
N THR A 134 -16.86 -16.18 -14.06
CA THR A 134 -18.18 -15.68 -14.44
C THR A 134 -19.30 -16.63 -14.01
N LEU A 135 -19.08 -17.93 -14.09
CA LEU A 135 -20.03 -18.94 -13.62
C LEU A 135 -20.26 -18.83 -12.11
N ILE A 136 -19.19 -18.78 -11.35
CA ILE A 136 -19.23 -18.65 -9.88
C ILE A 136 -19.90 -17.33 -9.47
N GLU A 137 -19.58 -16.21 -10.13
CA GLU A 137 -20.19 -14.92 -9.87
C GLU A 137 -21.72 -14.96 -10.10
N ASN A 138 -22.16 -15.60 -11.18
CA ASN A 138 -23.58 -15.76 -11.49
C ASN A 138 -24.32 -16.67 -10.48
N GLU A 139 -23.69 -17.66 -9.91
CA GLU A 139 -24.26 -18.49 -8.85
C GLU A 139 -24.54 -17.66 -7.60
N PHE A 140 -23.57 -16.86 -7.14
CA PHE A 140 -23.75 -15.98 -5.98
C PHE A 140 -24.81 -14.87 -6.17
N ILE A 141 -25.02 -14.43 -7.42
CA ILE A 141 -26.08 -13.45 -7.73
C ILE A 141 -27.48 -14.08 -7.63
N ARG A 142 -27.60 -15.37 -7.93
CA ARG A 142 -28.90 -16.08 -7.90
C ARG A 142 -29.36 -16.45 -6.49
N GLU A 143 -28.46 -16.47 -5.53
CA GLU A 143 -28.75 -16.80 -4.12
C GLU A 143 -29.16 -15.58 -3.28
N LYS A 144 -29.18 -14.36 -3.87
CA LYS A 144 -29.69 -13.11 -3.27
C LYS A 144 -31.10 -12.83 -3.70
#